data_88641bf63970bf3b055052f0422aac35
#
_entry.id   88641bf63970bf3b055052f0422aac35
#
_cell.length_a   1.000
_cell.length_b   1.000
_cell.length_c   1.000
_cell.angle_alpha   90.00
_cell.angle_beta   90.00
_cell.angle_gamma   90.00
#
_symmetry.space_group_name_H-M   'P 1'
#
loop_
_entity.id
_entity.type
_entity.pdbx_description
1 polymer ?
#
loop_
_entity_poly.entity_id
_entity_poly.type
_entity_poly.pdbx_seq_one_letter_code
_entity_poly.pdbx_strand_id
1 'polypeptide(L)'
;MKASAQRVTNDGFKHTVTAGRHKVTVDEPEGNGGTDRGPNPQEMLAVSLASCTAITIEMYAKRKGWNVAGLRIDVEYTPAERGCPTKFDLVMKMPAHLGEEQIERLKVIAAKCPVHRTLEGEVAFDERVELV
;
A
#
# COMPACT_ATOMS: atom_id res chain seq x y z
N MET A 1 -11.32 -10.32 -5.29
CA MET A 1 -10.72 -9.05 -5.76
C MET A 1 -9.91 -9.32 -7.03
N LYS A 2 -10.04 -8.48 -8.03
CA LYS A 2 -9.35 -8.69 -9.32
C LYS A 2 -8.67 -7.40 -9.76
N ALA A 3 -7.50 -7.54 -10.35
CA ALA A 3 -6.78 -6.44 -10.97
C ALA A 3 -6.16 -6.91 -12.29
N SER A 4 -5.90 -5.97 -13.18
CA SER A 4 -5.19 -6.23 -14.45
C SER A 4 -4.22 -5.09 -14.73
N ALA A 5 -3.17 -5.39 -15.47
CA ALA A 5 -2.24 -4.40 -15.99
C ALA A 5 -2.08 -4.63 -17.49
N GLN A 6 -2.30 -3.59 -18.26
CA GLN A 6 -2.19 -3.64 -19.71
C GLN A 6 -1.21 -2.59 -20.23
N ARG A 7 -0.28 -3.03 -21.05
CA ARG A 7 0.69 -2.15 -21.71
C ARG A 7 -0.02 -1.13 -22.60
N VAL A 8 0.39 0.14 -22.49
CA VAL A 8 -0.24 1.24 -23.22
C VAL A 8 0.59 1.67 -24.43
N THR A 9 1.92 1.71 -24.31
CA THR A 9 2.82 2.21 -25.35
C THR A 9 4.05 1.31 -25.51
N ASN A 10 4.81 1.52 -26.58
CA ASN A 10 6.11 0.89 -26.78
C ASN A 10 7.25 1.72 -26.17
N ASP A 11 6.93 2.90 -25.65
CA ASP A 11 7.88 3.81 -25.01
C ASP A 11 7.71 3.76 -23.50
N GLY A 12 8.80 3.56 -22.77
CA GLY A 12 8.79 3.38 -21.34
C GLY A 12 8.07 2.11 -20.90
N PHE A 13 7.57 2.12 -19.67
CA PHE A 13 6.88 0.98 -19.05
C PHE A 13 5.47 1.34 -18.58
N LYS A 14 4.87 2.33 -19.23
CA LYS A 14 3.53 2.78 -18.85
C LYS A 14 2.47 1.68 -19.06
N HIS A 15 1.72 1.42 -18.01
CA HIS A 15 0.61 0.49 -17.99
C HIS A 15 -0.65 1.15 -17.45
N THR A 16 -1.80 0.79 -18.02
CA THR A 16 -3.09 1.06 -17.39
C THR A 16 -3.41 -0.10 -16.46
N VAL A 17 -3.57 0.20 -15.19
CA VAL A 17 -3.94 -0.76 -14.16
C VAL A 17 -5.42 -0.57 -13.83
N THR A 18 -6.17 -1.65 -13.81
CA THR A 18 -7.60 -1.65 -13.50
C THR A 18 -7.85 -2.46 -12.24
N ALA A 19 -8.54 -1.88 -11.28
CA ALA A 19 -9.02 -2.55 -10.08
C ALA A 19 -10.51 -2.21 -9.90
N GLY A 20 -11.37 -3.22 -10.10
CA GLY A 20 -12.81 -2.98 -10.18
C GLY A 20 -13.13 -2.04 -11.35
N ARG A 21 -13.82 -0.93 -11.07
CA ARG A 21 -14.12 0.12 -12.07
C ARG A 21 -13.06 1.23 -12.13
N HIS A 22 -12.04 1.16 -11.28
CA HIS A 22 -11.02 2.21 -11.17
C HIS A 22 -9.83 1.92 -12.07
N LYS A 23 -9.29 2.98 -12.66
CA LYS A 23 -8.09 2.92 -13.51
C LYS A 23 -7.02 3.82 -12.94
N VAL A 24 -5.79 3.31 -12.93
CA VAL A 24 -4.60 4.03 -12.47
C VAL A 24 -3.50 3.80 -13.50
N THR A 25 -2.68 4.81 -13.72
CA THR A 25 -1.46 4.68 -14.52
C THR A 25 -0.31 4.27 -13.60
N VAL A 26 0.43 3.24 -14.02
CA VAL A 26 1.66 2.78 -13.37
C VAL A 26 2.79 2.84 -14.39
N ASP A 27 3.96 3.27 -13.98
CA ASP A 27 5.15 3.40 -14.82
C ASP A 27 6.40 3.18 -13.96
N GLU A 28 7.56 3.19 -14.57
CA GLU A 28 8.84 3.26 -13.87
C GLU A 28 9.40 4.69 -13.97
N PRO A 29 10.27 5.10 -13.02
CA PRO A 29 10.97 6.37 -13.15
C PRO A 29 11.97 6.37 -14.31
N GLU A 30 12.36 7.54 -14.77
CA GLU A 30 13.27 7.69 -15.91
C GLU A 30 14.60 6.94 -15.71
N GLY A 31 15.13 6.93 -14.47
CA GLY A 31 16.34 6.19 -14.13
C GLY A 31 16.26 4.67 -14.37
N ASN A 32 15.06 4.11 -14.43
CA ASN A 32 14.80 2.70 -14.74
C ASN A 32 14.28 2.49 -16.16
N GLY A 33 14.34 3.49 -17.01
CA GLY A 33 13.89 3.43 -18.40
C GLY A 33 12.42 3.72 -18.62
N GLY A 34 11.72 4.17 -17.59
CA GLY A 34 10.33 4.61 -17.68
C GLY A 34 10.20 6.08 -18.06
N THR A 35 8.97 6.60 -18.03
CA THR A 35 8.64 8.00 -18.31
C THR A 35 8.02 8.73 -17.12
N ASP A 36 8.02 8.09 -15.96
CA ASP A 36 7.52 8.67 -14.69
C ASP A 36 6.09 9.24 -14.79
N ARG A 37 5.21 8.54 -15.51
CA ARG A 37 3.82 8.93 -15.71
C ARG A 37 2.87 8.45 -14.62
N GLY A 38 3.38 7.72 -13.66
CA GLY A 38 2.64 7.23 -12.51
C GLY A 38 3.57 6.56 -11.51
N PRO A 39 3.07 6.18 -10.34
CA PRO A 39 3.86 5.46 -9.37
C PRO A 39 4.35 4.12 -9.95
N ASN A 40 5.48 3.63 -9.46
CA ASN A 40 5.96 2.31 -9.82
C ASN A 40 5.26 1.23 -8.98
N PRO A 41 5.34 -0.06 -9.39
CA PRO A 41 4.65 -1.14 -8.66
C PRO A 41 5.07 -1.28 -7.19
N GLN A 42 6.31 -1.05 -6.85
CA GLN A 42 6.79 -1.12 -5.47
C GLN A 42 6.23 0.02 -4.63
N GLU A 43 6.13 1.22 -5.19
CA GLU A 43 5.44 2.34 -4.55
C GLU A 43 3.96 2.03 -4.35
N MET A 44 3.32 1.35 -5.30
CA MET A 44 1.93 0.90 -5.16
C MET A 44 1.74 -0.07 -4.00
N LEU A 45 2.73 -0.93 -3.73
CA LEU A 45 2.71 -1.82 -2.57
C LEU A 45 2.77 -1.01 -1.27
N ALA A 46 3.65 -0.01 -1.20
CA ALA A 46 3.73 0.89 -0.05
C ALA A 46 2.44 1.69 0.16
N VAL A 47 1.85 2.20 -0.93
CA VAL A 47 0.55 2.91 -0.90
C VAL A 47 -0.56 2.00 -0.37
N SER A 48 -0.58 0.74 -0.81
CA SER A 48 -1.54 -0.25 -0.35
C SER A 48 -1.46 -0.44 1.17
N LEU A 49 -0.27 -0.60 1.71
CA LEU A 49 -0.07 -0.75 3.16
C LEU A 49 -0.45 0.53 3.91
N ALA A 50 -0.02 1.69 3.45
CA ALA A 50 -0.32 2.97 4.09
C ALA A 50 -1.82 3.24 4.15
N SER A 51 -2.51 3.10 3.02
CA SER A 51 -3.95 3.35 2.93
C SER A 51 -4.76 2.33 3.74
N CYS A 52 -4.38 1.07 3.68
CA CYS A 52 -5.05 0.02 4.46
C CYS A 52 -4.92 0.26 5.96
N THR A 53 -3.73 0.63 6.43
CA THR A 53 -3.48 0.97 7.83
C THR A 53 -4.34 2.15 8.27
N ALA A 54 -4.35 3.24 7.49
CA ALA A 54 -5.15 4.44 7.78
C ALA A 54 -6.65 4.11 7.85
N ILE A 55 -7.17 3.42 6.85
CA ILE A 55 -8.61 3.05 6.78
C ILE A 55 -8.98 2.14 7.95
N THR A 56 -8.13 1.19 8.32
CA THR A 56 -8.38 0.29 9.45
C THR A 56 -8.47 1.06 10.76
N ILE A 57 -7.57 2.03 10.97
CA ILE A 57 -7.63 2.93 12.13
C ILE A 57 -8.91 3.75 12.13
N GLU A 58 -9.26 4.37 10.99
CA GLU A 58 -10.46 5.18 10.85
C GLU A 58 -11.74 4.40 11.13
N MET A 59 -11.84 3.19 10.59
CA MET A 59 -13.02 2.34 10.81
C MET A 59 -13.20 2.00 12.29
N TYR A 60 -12.13 1.70 13.00
CA TYR A 60 -12.17 1.44 14.44
C TYR A 60 -12.53 2.70 15.22
N ALA A 61 -11.84 3.82 14.94
CA ALA A 61 -12.08 5.10 15.60
C ALA A 61 -13.54 5.57 15.44
N LYS A 62 -14.09 5.40 14.24
CA LYS A 62 -15.49 5.72 13.95
C LYS A 62 -16.46 4.94 14.86
N ARG A 63 -16.22 3.65 15.04
CA ARG A 63 -17.04 2.82 15.94
C ARG A 63 -16.95 3.25 17.39
N LYS A 64 -15.80 3.78 17.80
CA LYS A 64 -15.57 4.27 19.17
C LYS A 64 -15.98 5.72 19.38
N GLY A 65 -16.34 6.42 18.32
CA GLY A 65 -16.63 7.86 18.39
C GLY A 65 -15.38 8.72 18.60
N TRP A 66 -14.21 8.22 18.24
CA TRP A 66 -12.95 8.96 18.37
C TRP A 66 -12.67 9.76 17.10
N ASN A 67 -12.29 11.02 17.27
CA ASN A 67 -11.95 11.89 16.15
C ASN A 67 -10.47 11.71 15.79
N VAL A 68 -10.22 11.21 14.61
CA VAL A 68 -8.86 11.02 14.06
C VAL A 68 -8.58 11.94 12.86
N ALA A 69 -9.27 13.07 12.78
CA ALA A 69 -9.04 14.07 11.72
C ALA A 69 -7.56 14.49 11.71
N GLY A 70 -6.96 14.47 10.53
CA GLY A 70 -5.51 14.73 10.38
C GLY A 70 -4.63 13.49 10.49
N LEU A 71 -5.20 12.31 10.69
CA LEU A 71 -4.44 11.06 10.63
C LEU A 71 -3.66 10.96 9.31
N ARG A 72 -2.39 10.60 9.42
CA ARG A 72 -1.52 10.33 8.28
C ARG A 72 -0.62 9.14 8.56
N ILE A 73 -0.51 8.26 7.61
CA ILE A 73 0.39 7.10 7.67
C ILE A 73 1.44 7.27 6.59
N ASP A 74 2.69 7.39 6.98
CA ASP A 74 3.82 7.38 6.07
C ASP A 74 4.45 5.99 6.10
N VAL A 75 4.73 5.42 4.95
CA VAL A 75 5.37 4.11 4.81
C VAL A 75 6.63 4.26 3.96
N GLU A 76 7.74 3.77 4.47
CA GLU A 76 8.95 3.57 3.70
C GLU A 76 9.15 2.08 3.46
N TYR A 77 9.17 1.68 2.20
CA TYR A 77 9.40 0.31 1.77
C TYR A 77 10.85 0.15 1.32
N THR A 78 11.57 -0.75 1.97
CA THR A 78 12.92 -1.12 1.60
C THR A 78 12.91 -2.56 1.09
N PRO A 79 13.15 -2.79 -0.22
CA PRO A 79 13.21 -4.15 -0.77
C PRO A 79 14.30 -4.99 -0.10
N ALA A 80 14.09 -6.30 -0.09
CA ALA A 80 15.07 -7.23 0.43
C ALA A 80 16.39 -7.14 -0.35
N GLU A 81 17.47 -7.12 0.39
CA GLU A 81 18.83 -7.19 -0.13
C GLU A 81 19.55 -8.38 0.49
N ARG A 82 20.74 -8.72 -0.03
CA ARG A 82 21.53 -9.84 0.48
C ARG A 82 21.81 -9.66 1.97
N GLY A 83 21.31 -10.59 2.79
CA GLY A 83 21.44 -10.55 4.24
C GLY A 83 20.46 -9.64 4.98
N CYS A 84 19.60 -8.92 4.26
CA CYS A 84 18.59 -8.06 4.84
C CYS A 84 17.21 -8.40 4.28
N PRO A 85 16.21 -8.69 5.15
CA PRO A 85 14.85 -8.95 4.70
C PRO A 85 14.17 -7.66 4.19
N THR A 86 13.07 -7.84 3.45
CA THR A 86 12.16 -6.75 3.13
C THR A 86 11.71 -6.05 4.41
N LYS A 87 11.67 -4.74 4.40
CA LYS A 87 11.27 -3.93 5.55
C LYS A 87 10.27 -2.86 5.15
N PHE A 88 9.26 -2.69 6.00
CA PHE A 88 8.32 -1.57 5.94
C PHE A 88 8.44 -0.78 7.23
N ASP A 89 8.84 0.47 7.13
CA ASP A 89 8.85 1.41 8.24
C ASP A 89 7.58 2.26 8.16
N LEU A 90 6.77 2.22 9.21
CA LEU A 90 5.52 2.96 9.29
C LEU A 90 5.64 4.05 10.34
N VAL A 91 5.29 5.28 9.94
CA VAL A 91 5.12 6.40 10.88
C VAL A 91 3.64 6.76 10.90
N MET A 92 3.02 6.59 12.05
CA MET A 92 1.61 6.91 12.28
C MET A 92 1.52 8.28 12.93
N LYS A 93 1.12 9.29 12.17
CA LYS A 93 0.91 10.66 12.66
C LYS A 93 -0.53 10.80 13.10
N MET A 94 -0.73 10.88 14.40
CA MET A 94 -2.06 10.91 15.03
C MET A 94 -2.36 12.28 15.62
N PRO A 95 -3.66 12.66 15.70
CA PRO A 95 -4.05 13.92 16.32
C PRO A 95 -3.57 14.01 17.77
N ALA A 96 -3.03 15.17 18.15
CA ALA A 96 -2.44 15.40 19.47
C ALA A 96 -3.43 15.33 20.63
N HIS A 97 -4.74 15.47 20.35
CA HIS A 97 -5.78 15.41 21.38
C HIS A 97 -6.11 14.00 21.87
N LEU A 98 -5.63 12.96 21.17
CA LEU A 98 -5.86 11.58 21.58
C LEU A 98 -5.05 11.25 22.84
N GLY A 99 -5.71 10.57 23.79
CA GLY A 99 -5.03 10.09 24.99
C GLY A 99 -4.09 8.92 24.71
N GLU A 100 -3.17 8.65 25.63
CA GLU A 100 -2.21 7.55 25.49
C GLU A 100 -2.88 6.19 25.28
N GLU A 101 -3.96 5.89 26.01
CA GLU A 101 -4.70 4.63 25.86
C GLU A 101 -5.31 4.49 24.48
N GLN A 102 -5.84 5.59 23.92
CA GLN A 102 -6.38 5.61 22.57
C GLN A 102 -5.30 5.36 21.54
N ILE A 103 -4.15 6.03 21.66
CA ILE A 103 -2.98 5.86 20.78
C ILE A 103 -2.49 4.41 20.81
N GLU A 104 -2.29 3.84 22.00
CA GLU A 104 -1.83 2.45 22.15
C GLU A 104 -2.84 1.47 21.54
N ARG A 105 -4.14 1.71 21.71
CA ARG A 105 -5.17 0.87 21.09
C ARG A 105 -5.15 0.97 19.58
N LEU A 106 -5.00 2.17 19.03
CA LEU A 106 -4.93 2.37 17.58
C LEU A 106 -3.67 1.73 16.97
N LYS A 107 -2.56 1.71 17.68
CA LYS A 107 -1.36 0.97 17.26
C LYS A 107 -1.63 -0.53 17.13
N VAL A 108 -2.32 -1.11 18.09
CA VAL A 108 -2.72 -2.53 18.03
C VAL A 108 -3.65 -2.79 16.84
N ILE A 109 -4.62 -1.90 16.62
CA ILE A 109 -5.57 -2.00 15.51
C ILE A 109 -4.87 -1.86 14.16
N ALA A 110 -3.91 -0.96 14.04
CA ALA A 110 -3.14 -0.75 12.82
C ALA A 110 -2.49 -2.04 12.30
N ALA A 111 -1.93 -2.86 13.18
CA ALA A 111 -1.32 -4.13 12.83
C ALA A 111 -2.31 -5.20 12.35
N LYS A 112 -3.61 -4.97 12.51
CA LYS A 112 -4.68 -5.87 12.03
C LYS A 112 -5.16 -5.55 10.62
N CYS A 113 -4.57 -4.58 9.96
CA CYS A 113 -4.90 -4.22 8.59
C CYS A 113 -4.71 -5.46 7.67
N PRO A 114 -5.65 -5.75 6.76
CA PRO A 114 -5.57 -6.94 5.89
C PRO A 114 -4.30 -7.02 5.04
N VAL A 115 -3.80 -5.89 4.54
CA VAL A 115 -2.55 -5.85 3.76
C VAL A 115 -1.34 -6.21 4.64
N HIS A 116 -1.27 -5.68 5.87
CA HIS A 116 -0.22 -6.03 6.82
C HIS A 116 -0.20 -7.55 7.08
N ARG A 117 -1.37 -8.13 7.34
CA ARG A 117 -1.51 -9.59 7.56
C ARG A 117 -1.08 -10.40 6.34
N THR A 118 -1.41 -9.93 5.14
CA THR A 118 -1.00 -10.58 3.90
C THR A 118 0.52 -10.57 3.75
N LEU A 119 1.17 -9.46 4.06
CA LEU A 119 2.63 -9.32 3.96
C LEU A 119 3.38 -10.16 5.00
N GLU A 120 2.77 -10.46 6.15
CA GLU A 120 3.34 -11.32 7.19
C GLU A 120 3.12 -12.81 6.93
N GLY A 121 2.14 -13.17 6.11
CA GLY A 121 1.70 -14.55 5.91
C GLY A 121 2.34 -15.22 4.71
N GLU A 122 1.98 -16.48 4.51
CA GLU A 122 2.34 -17.24 3.33
C GLU A 122 1.49 -16.81 2.13
N VAL A 123 2.10 -16.77 0.95
CA VAL A 123 1.45 -16.41 -0.30
C VAL A 123 1.67 -17.53 -1.32
N ALA A 124 0.59 -17.98 -1.95
CA ALA A 124 0.64 -18.95 -3.04
C ALA A 124 0.41 -18.26 -4.39
N PHE A 125 1.06 -18.76 -5.43
CA PHE A 125 0.91 -18.26 -6.80
C PHE A 125 0.48 -19.39 -7.72
N ASP A 126 -0.61 -19.15 -8.46
CA ASP A 126 -1.05 -20.01 -9.56
C ASP A 126 -0.93 -19.21 -10.85
N GLU A 127 -0.15 -19.72 -11.79
CA GLU A 127 0.16 -19.00 -13.03
C GLU A 127 -0.20 -19.84 -14.25
N ARG A 128 -0.70 -19.19 -15.28
CA ARG A 128 -0.93 -19.80 -16.60
C ARG A 128 -0.70 -18.76 -17.68
N VAL A 129 -0.42 -19.26 -18.89
CA VAL A 129 -0.24 -18.41 -20.08
C VAL A 129 -1.41 -18.60 -21.02
N GLU A 130 -1.97 -17.51 -21.48
CA GLU A 130 -2.95 -17.46 -22.57
C GLU A 130 -2.36 -16.66 -23.72
N LEU A 131 -2.41 -17.19 -24.93
CA LEU A 131 -1.95 -16.48 -26.12
C LEU A 131 -3.08 -15.62 -26.69
N VAL A 132 -2.75 -14.42 -27.06
CA VAL A 132 -3.72 -13.44 -27.57
C VAL A 132 -3.43 -13.02 -28.99
#